data_5082f7cee1a46e799160ea03727e97d3
#
_entry.id   5082f7cee1a46e799160ea03727e97d3
#
_cell.length_a   1.000
_cell.length_b   1.000
_cell.length_c   1.000
_cell.angle_alpha   90.00
_cell.angle_beta   90.00
_cell.angle_gamma   90.00
#
_symmetry.space_group_name_H-M   'P 1'
#
loop_
_entity.id
_entity.type
_entity.pdbx_description
1 polymer ?
#
loop_
_entity_poly.entity_id
_entity_poly.type
_entity_poly.pdbx_seq_one_letter_code
_entity_poly.pdbx_strand_id
1 'polypeptide(L)'
;RWRREAERLARTVDGPDGADDPAYIVALAYPERLARRRAPGSASYLMAGGTAVTLPPGSGTADPEWLAVGVATRDPGRSEGYIRLAAVADERLARRAASDLLTTTDEVEWVDGDVVARRVERLGAITLSEKPIRDPDPDLLGAAVRRGLASSGLGLLSWPAEATALRQRLDF
;
A
#
# COMPACT_ATOMS: atom_id res chain seq x y z
N ARG A 1 4.26 -29.93 24.93
CA ARG A 1 3.10 -29.56 25.78
C ARG A 1 2.17 -28.60 25.04
N TRP A 2 2.66 -27.54 24.43
CA TRP A 2 1.88 -26.53 23.70
C TRP A 2 1.14 -27.10 22.46
N ARG A 3 1.80 -27.94 21.65
CA ARG A 3 1.18 -28.57 20.47
C ARG A 3 -0.06 -29.40 20.81
N ARG A 4 -0.02 -30.19 21.89
CA ARG A 4 -1.14 -31.02 22.34
C ARG A 4 -2.34 -30.20 22.83
N GLU A 5 -2.07 -29.04 23.42
CA GLU A 5 -3.13 -28.12 23.87
C GLU A 5 -3.77 -27.38 22.70
N ALA A 6 -2.93 -26.93 21.73
CA ALA A 6 -3.41 -26.33 20.48
C ALA A 6 -4.25 -27.32 19.65
N GLU A 7 -3.84 -28.58 19.53
CA GLU A 7 -4.61 -29.64 18.86
C GLU A 7 -5.93 -29.97 19.60
N ARG A 8 -5.96 -29.85 20.93
CA ARG A 8 -7.17 -30.01 21.71
C ARG A 8 -8.14 -28.88 21.48
N LEU A 9 -7.67 -27.65 21.46
CA LEU A 9 -8.47 -26.45 21.21
C LEU A 9 -9.02 -26.42 19.77
N ALA A 10 -8.18 -26.79 18.79
CA ALA A 10 -8.59 -26.88 17.38
C ALA A 10 -9.75 -27.86 17.15
N ARG A 11 -9.79 -28.98 17.91
CA ARG A 11 -10.90 -29.95 17.83
C ARG A 11 -12.21 -29.47 18.48
N THR A 12 -12.17 -28.41 19.26
CA THR A 12 -13.33 -27.89 20.00
C THR A 12 -14.02 -26.72 19.26
N VAL A 13 -13.37 -26.18 18.24
CA VAL A 13 -13.86 -25.04 17.45
C VAL A 13 -14.22 -25.53 16.05
N ASP A 14 -15.52 -25.78 15.82
CA ASP A 14 -16.07 -25.86 14.46
C ASP A 14 -16.02 -24.46 13.84
N GLY A 15 -14.93 -24.15 13.14
CA GLY A 15 -14.71 -22.86 12.49
C GLY A 15 -15.00 -22.93 10.99
N PRO A 16 -15.31 -21.80 10.35
CA PRO A 16 -15.44 -21.74 8.90
C PRO A 16 -14.15 -22.14 8.20
N ASP A 17 -14.25 -22.59 6.94
CA ASP A 17 -13.13 -23.00 6.09
C ASP A 17 -11.93 -22.02 6.20
N GLY A 18 -10.78 -22.53 6.65
CA GLY A 18 -9.56 -21.76 6.90
C GLY A 18 -9.28 -21.40 8.37
N ALA A 19 -10.11 -21.87 9.33
CA ALA A 19 -9.85 -21.67 10.76
C ALA A 19 -8.55 -22.37 11.25
N ASP A 20 -8.04 -23.33 10.50
CA ASP A 20 -6.78 -24.03 10.79
C ASP A 20 -5.56 -23.37 10.12
N ASP A 21 -5.74 -22.31 9.31
CA ASP A 21 -4.66 -21.59 8.67
C ASP A 21 -4.08 -20.55 9.64
N PRO A 22 -2.85 -20.73 10.15
CA PRO A 22 -2.22 -19.79 11.06
C PRO A 22 -2.11 -18.37 10.49
N ALA A 23 -1.93 -18.24 9.18
CA ALA A 23 -1.88 -16.94 8.51
C ALA A 23 -3.22 -16.22 8.58
N TYR A 24 -4.32 -16.95 8.40
CA TYR A 24 -5.66 -16.37 8.47
C TYR A 24 -6.03 -15.93 9.89
N ILE A 25 -5.69 -16.74 10.91
CA ILE A 25 -5.91 -16.39 12.31
C ILE A 25 -5.13 -15.13 12.69
N VAL A 26 -3.84 -15.06 12.31
CA VAL A 26 -3.00 -13.87 12.58
C VAL A 26 -3.53 -12.65 11.84
N ALA A 27 -3.94 -12.81 10.58
CA ALA A 27 -4.49 -11.71 9.78
C ALA A 27 -5.80 -11.17 10.32
N LEU A 28 -6.69 -12.02 10.84
CA LEU A 28 -7.92 -11.59 11.51
C LEU A 28 -7.64 -10.85 12.83
N ALA A 29 -6.66 -11.32 13.60
CA ALA A 29 -6.30 -10.71 14.88
C ALA A 29 -5.58 -9.36 14.71
N TYR A 30 -4.78 -9.23 13.64
CA TYR A 30 -3.92 -8.07 13.38
C TYR A 30 -3.93 -7.72 11.88
N PRO A 31 -5.05 -7.27 11.30
CA PRO A 31 -5.15 -7.01 9.85
C PRO A 31 -4.14 -5.95 9.38
N GLU A 32 -3.79 -4.98 10.21
CA GLU A 32 -2.77 -3.97 9.94
C GLU A 32 -1.35 -4.51 9.83
N ARG A 33 -1.11 -5.77 10.25
CA ARG A 33 0.18 -6.45 10.17
C ARG A 33 0.29 -7.43 9.01
N LEU A 34 -0.71 -7.50 8.13
CA LEU A 34 -0.52 -8.10 6.81
C LEU A 34 0.55 -7.32 6.06
N ALA A 35 1.54 -8.01 5.53
CA ALA A 35 2.72 -7.39 4.94
C ALA A 35 2.97 -7.93 3.54
N ARG A 36 3.22 -7.04 2.59
CA ARG A 36 3.62 -7.35 1.22
C ARG A 36 5.06 -6.97 0.99
N ARG A 37 5.80 -7.81 0.27
CA ARG A 37 7.16 -7.53 -0.15
C ARG A 37 7.22 -6.28 -1.03
N ARG A 38 8.19 -5.41 -0.76
CA ARG A 38 8.32 -4.12 -1.47
C ARG A 38 8.88 -4.26 -2.88
N ALA A 39 9.75 -5.24 -3.12
CA ALA A 39 10.31 -5.54 -4.44
C ALA A 39 10.72 -7.01 -4.53
N PRO A 40 10.73 -7.62 -5.72
CA PRO A 40 11.23 -8.98 -5.93
C PRO A 40 12.64 -9.14 -5.35
N GLY A 41 12.87 -10.22 -4.59
CA GLY A 41 14.17 -10.49 -3.95
C GLY A 41 14.52 -9.60 -2.75
N SER A 42 13.69 -8.63 -2.38
CA SER A 42 13.90 -7.79 -1.21
C SER A 42 13.50 -8.53 0.08
N ALA A 43 14.27 -8.39 1.14
CA ALA A 43 13.89 -8.84 2.48
C ALA A 43 12.94 -7.85 3.20
N SER A 44 12.68 -6.67 2.62
CA SER A 44 11.83 -5.63 3.20
C SER A 44 10.38 -5.80 2.75
N TYR A 45 9.48 -5.68 3.71
CA TYR A 45 8.02 -5.77 3.56
C TYR A 45 7.37 -4.49 4.07
N LEU A 46 6.27 -4.08 3.46
CA LEU A 46 5.40 -3.01 3.93
C LEU A 46 4.16 -3.64 4.57
N MET A 47 3.89 -3.32 5.82
CA MET A 47 2.65 -3.72 6.50
C MET A 47 1.48 -2.83 6.06
N ALA A 48 0.26 -3.36 6.11
CA ALA A 48 -0.96 -2.61 5.82
C ALA A 48 -1.12 -1.37 6.71
N GLY A 49 -0.58 -1.41 7.94
CA GLY A 49 -0.50 -0.25 8.83
C GLY A 49 0.60 0.78 8.48
N GLY A 50 1.32 0.63 7.36
CA GLY A 50 2.31 1.59 6.88
C GLY A 50 3.73 1.43 7.44
N THR A 51 3.97 0.46 8.32
CA THR A 51 5.30 0.22 8.89
C THR A 51 6.09 -0.75 8.03
N ALA A 52 7.35 -0.41 7.72
CA ALA A 52 8.27 -1.31 7.05
C ALA A 52 8.90 -2.32 8.05
N VAL A 53 9.01 -3.57 7.61
CA VAL A 53 9.62 -4.65 8.40
C VAL A 53 10.51 -5.51 7.52
N THR A 54 11.56 -6.07 8.11
CA THR A 54 12.55 -6.90 7.41
C THR A 54 12.49 -8.35 7.90
N LEU A 55 12.50 -9.28 6.95
CA LEU A 55 12.62 -10.70 7.22
C LEU A 55 14.11 -11.04 7.45
N PRO A 56 14.50 -11.61 8.59
CA PRO A 56 15.88 -11.96 8.85
C PRO A 56 16.41 -12.98 7.83
N PRO A 57 17.71 -12.91 7.46
CA PRO A 57 18.33 -13.92 6.61
C PRO A 57 18.21 -15.32 7.23
N GLY A 58 17.97 -16.34 6.40
CA GLY A 58 17.88 -17.72 6.86
C GLY A 58 16.59 -18.08 7.58
N SER A 59 15.53 -17.28 7.46
CA SER A 59 14.22 -17.53 8.09
C SER A 59 13.48 -18.79 7.56
N GLY A 60 14.09 -19.56 6.64
CA GLY A 60 13.57 -20.85 6.17
C GLY A 60 12.30 -20.79 5.30
N THR A 61 11.78 -19.63 5.06
CA THR A 61 10.63 -19.42 4.18
C THR A 61 11.11 -19.14 2.76
N ALA A 62 10.59 -19.88 1.79
CA ALA A 62 10.85 -19.66 0.37
C ALA A 62 10.21 -18.32 -0.04
N ASP A 63 10.93 -17.26 0.13
CA ASP A 63 10.74 -15.90 -0.41
C ASP A 63 9.27 -15.49 -0.69
N PRO A 64 8.36 -15.53 0.32
CA PRO A 64 6.95 -15.29 0.13
C PRO A 64 6.66 -13.84 -0.25
N GLU A 65 5.68 -13.60 -1.13
CA GLU A 65 5.23 -12.25 -1.46
C GLU A 65 4.45 -11.61 -0.31
N TRP A 66 3.68 -12.41 0.42
CA TRP A 66 2.83 -11.97 1.51
C TRP A 66 3.13 -12.70 2.81
N LEU A 67 3.02 -11.97 3.90
CA LEU A 67 3.16 -12.48 5.27
C LEU A 67 2.04 -11.95 6.16
N ALA A 68 1.54 -12.81 7.06
CA ALA A 68 0.78 -12.39 8.24
C ALA A 68 1.74 -12.30 9.43
N VAL A 69 2.07 -11.10 9.88
CA VAL A 69 3.11 -10.86 10.89
C VAL A 69 2.51 -10.91 12.29
N GLY A 70 2.83 -11.97 13.05
CA GLY A 70 2.38 -12.12 14.43
C GLY A 70 3.20 -11.27 15.40
N VAL A 71 4.54 -11.30 15.23
CA VAL A 71 5.46 -10.54 16.10
C VAL A 71 6.52 -9.85 15.27
N ALA A 72 6.63 -8.55 15.45
CA ALA A 72 7.75 -7.73 14.95
C ALA A 72 8.33 -6.91 16.11
N THR A 73 9.64 -6.72 16.10
CA THR A 73 10.37 -5.88 17.07
C THR A 73 11.08 -4.78 16.31
N ARG A 74 11.14 -3.59 16.90
CA ARG A 74 11.90 -2.46 16.35
C ARG A 74 12.87 -1.95 17.39
N ASP A 75 14.14 -1.90 17.01
CA ASP A 75 15.16 -1.34 17.87
C ASP A 75 15.02 0.18 17.94
N PRO A 76 15.32 0.80 19.09
CA PRO A 76 15.34 2.25 19.21
C PRO A 76 16.20 2.91 18.14
N GLY A 77 15.68 3.92 17.45
CA GLY A 77 16.39 4.67 16.39
C GLY A 77 16.37 4.03 15.00
N ARG A 78 15.74 2.87 14.81
CA ARG A 78 15.54 2.28 13.48
C ARG A 78 14.18 2.63 12.91
N SER A 79 14.13 2.88 11.61
CA SER A 79 12.89 3.12 10.85
C SER A 79 12.13 1.84 10.53
N GLU A 80 12.83 0.70 10.41
CA GLU A 80 12.27 -0.61 10.09
C GLU A 80 12.32 -1.56 11.28
N GLY A 81 11.28 -2.40 11.40
CA GLY A 81 11.22 -3.47 12.38
C GLY A 81 11.78 -4.78 11.83
N TYR A 82 12.07 -5.73 12.73
CA TYR A 82 12.44 -7.11 12.38
C TYR A 82 11.28 -8.05 12.65
N ILE A 83 10.95 -8.90 11.66
CA ILE A 83 9.96 -9.96 11.82
C ILE A 83 10.56 -11.07 12.71
N ARG A 84 9.84 -11.41 13.77
CA ARG A 84 10.20 -12.50 14.69
C ARG A 84 9.32 -13.73 14.52
N LEU A 85 8.05 -13.50 14.17
CA LEU A 85 7.07 -14.54 13.92
C LEU A 85 6.13 -14.08 12.81
N ALA A 86 6.00 -14.87 11.76
CA ALA A 86 5.04 -14.65 10.71
C ALA A 86 4.60 -15.99 10.10
N ALA A 87 3.43 -16.02 9.53
CA ALA A 87 2.96 -17.09 8.68
C ALA A 87 2.94 -16.62 7.21
N VAL A 88 3.18 -17.55 6.27
CA VAL A 88 3.08 -17.27 4.84
C VAL A 88 1.63 -17.05 4.48
N ALA A 89 1.35 -15.98 3.77
CA ALA A 89 0.03 -15.60 3.30
C ALA A 89 0.02 -15.41 1.78
N ASP A 90 -1.15 -15.14 1.23
CA ASP A 90 -1.34 -14.71 -0.15
C ASP A 90 -2.27 -13.49 -0.21
N GLU A 91 -2.38 -12.87 -1.39
CA GLU A 91 -3.24 -11.70 -1.58
C GLU A 91 -4.72 -12.02 -1.35
N ARG A 92 -5.19 -13.23 -1.73
CA ARG A 92 -6.58 -13.66 -1.52
C ARG A 92 -6.92 -13.73 -0.03
N LEU A 93 -6.03 -14.32 0.77
CA LEU A 93 -6.16 -14.35 2.22
C LEU A 93 -6.16 -12.94 2.80
N ALA A 94 -5.22 -12.09 2.36
CA ALA A 94 -5.11 -10.72 2.83
C ALA A 94 -6.38 -9.90 2.55
N ARG A 95 -6.93 -9.98 1.35
CA ARG A 95 -8.19 -9.33 0.96
C ARG A 95 -9.38 -9.81 1.79
N ARG A 96 -9.44 -11.11 2.07
CA ARG A 96 -10.54 -11.70 2.86
C ARG A 96 -10.45 -11.33 4.34
N ALA A 97 -9.26 -11.42 4.94
CA ALA A 97 -9.08 -11.19 6.36
C ALA A 97 -9.12 -9.70 6.75
N ALA A 98 -8.74 -8.82 5.84
CA ALA A 98 -8.65 -7.38 6.08
C ALA A 98 -9.53 -6.58 5.10
N SER A 99 -10.72 -7.08 4.79
CA SER A 99 -11.68 -6.42 3.88
C SER A 99 -11.97 -4.96 4.27
N ASP A 100 -11.98 -4.66 5.55
CA ASP A 100 -12.25 -3.31 6.07
C ASP A 100 -11.11 -2.32 5.79
N LEU A 101 -9.92 -2.80 5.43
CA LEU A 101 -8.78 -1.99 5.02
C LEU A 101 -8.69 -1.80 3.50
N LEU A 102 -9.57 -2.44 2.73
CA LEU A 102 -9.62 -2.29 1.28
C LEU A 102 -10.24 -0.94 0.92
N THR A 103 -9.54 -0.18 0.11
CA THR A 103 -10.01 1.09 -0.45
C THR A 103 -9.75 1.14 -1.94
N THR A 104 -10.64 1.81 -2.67
CA THR A 104 -10.44 2.14 -4.08
C THR A 104 -10.64 3.63 -4.24
N THR A 105 -9.65 4.34 -4.75
CA THR A 105 -9.68 5.79 -4.93
C THR A 105 -9.21 6.18 -6.32
N ASP A 106 -9.83 7.20 -6.88
CA ASP A 106 -9.35 7.83 -8.10
C ASP A 106 -8.39 8.96 -7.71
N GLU A 107 -7.15 8.84 -8.17
CA GLU A 107 -6.08 9.81 -7.93
C GLU A 107 -5.78 10.54 -9.23
N VAL A 108 -5.83 11.88 -9.17
CA VAL A 108 -5.50 12.75 -10.31
C VAL A 108 -4.44 13.73 -9.83
N GLU A 109 -3.25 13.60 -10.37
CA GLU A 109 -2.07 14.33 -9.94
C GLU A 109 -1.40 15.03 -11.12
N TRP A 110 -0.74 16.15 -10.83
CA TRP A 110 0.16 16.81 -11.77
C TRP A 110 1.57 16.25 -11.55
N VAL A 111 2.12 15.60 -12.58
CA VAL A 111 3.43 14.97 -12.54
C VAL A 111 4.22 15.38 -13.78
N ASP A 112 5.39 15.95 -13.61
CA ASP A 112 6.35 16.29 -14.68
C ASP A 112 5.76 17.06 -15.88
N GLY A 113 4.80 17.95 -15.63
CA GLY A 113 4.22 18.79 -16.69
C GLY A 113 2.95 18.23 -17.33
N ASP A 114 2.45 17.09 -16.84
CA ASP A 114 1.25 16.44 -17.35
C ASP A 114 0.32 15.99 -16.21
N VAL A 115 -0.93 15.68 -16.54
CA VAL A 115 -1.90 15.12 -15.59
C VAL A 115 -1.91 13.60 -15.68
N VAL A 116 -1.60 12.96 -14.57
CA VAL A 116 -1.69 11.50 -14.42
C VAL A 116 -2.95 11.18 -13.62
N ALA A 117 -3.87 10.42 -14.24
CA ALA A 117 -5.09 9.95 -13.61
C ALA A 117 -5.08 8.43 -13.49
N ARG A 118 -5.28 7.92 -12.28
CA ARG A 118 -5.25 6.49 -11.99
C ARG A 118 -6.27 6.10 -10.93
N ARG A 119 -6.84 4.93 -11.07
CA ARG A 119 -7.62 4.26 -10.03
C ARG A 119 -6.68 3.37 -9.25
N VAL A 120 -6.58 3.61 -7.96
CA VAL A 120 -5.67 2.89 -7.07
C VAL A 120 -6.48 2.09 -6.06
N GLU A 121 -6.19 0.79 -6.00
CA GLU A 121 -6.73 -0.10 -4.98
C GLU A 121 -5.66 -0.37 -3.93
N ARG A 122 -6.01 -0.19 -2.66
CA ARG A 122 -5.09 -0.38 -1.52
C ARG A 122 -5.68 -1.30 -0.47
N LEU A 123 -4.77 -2.00 0.22
CA LEU A 123 -5.02 -2.64 1.50
C LEU A 123 -4.28 -1.83 2.57
N GLY A 124 -4.95 -0.90 3.23
CA GLY A 124 -4.28 0.09 4.06
C GLY A 124 -3.20 0.85 3.29
N ALA A 125 -1.93 0.76 3.71
CA ALA A 125 -0.80 1.41 3.03
C ALA A 125 -0.25 0.62 1.82
N ILE A 126 -0.72 -0.62 1.59
CA ILE A 126 -0.21 -1.48 0.52
C ILE A 126 -1.01 -1.22 -0.76
N THR A 127 -0.35 -0.77 -1.82
CA THR A 127 -0.96 -0.66 -3.15
C THR A 127 -1.10 -2.05 -3.77
N LEU A 128 -2.34 -2.46 -4.09
CA LEU A 128 -2.64 -3.73 -4.71
C LEU A 128 -2.65 -3.62 -6.24
N SER A 129 -3.30 -2.60 -6.77
CA SER A 129 -3.34 -2.34 -8.20
C SER A 129 -3.46 -0.85 -8.51
N GLU A 130 -2.89 -0.46 -9.65
CA GLU A 130 -3.06 0.86 -10.25
C GLU A 130 -3.52 0.69 -11.70
N LYS A 131 -4.57 1.41 -12.08
CA LYS A 131 -5.11 1.38 -13.44
C LYS A 131 -5.30 2.81 -13.95
N PRO A 132 -4.81 3.15 -15.14
CA PRO A 132 -5.02 4.48 -15.72
C PRO A 132 -6.52 4.73 -15.94
N ILE A 133 -6.95 5.95 -15.70
CA ILE A 133 -8.30 6.44 -15.96
C ILE A 133 -8.24 7.32 -17.21
N ARG A 134 -9.06 6.99 -18.23
CA ARG A 134 -9.11 7.77 -19.47
C ARG A 134 -9.98 9.01 -19.37
N ASP A 135 -10.99 8.95 -18.52
CA ASP A 135 -11.98 10.02 -18.31
C ASP A 135 -12.10 10.24 -16.78
N PRO A 136 -11.16 10.99 -16.19
CA PRO A 136 -11.18 11.31 -14.76
C PRO A 136 -12.28 12.32 -14.44
N ASP A 137 -12.71 12.34 -13.20
CA ASP A 137 -13.64 13.32 -12.67
C ASP A 137 -13.15 14.76 -13.00
N PRO A 138 -13.97 15.61 -13.63
CA PRO A 138 -13.58 16.96 -14.04
C PRO A 138 -13.12 17.85 -12.88
N ASP A 139 -13.66 17.68 -11.68
CA ASP A 139 -13.28 18.46 -10.51
C ASP A 139 -11.88 18.06 -10.01
N LEU A 140 -11.59 16.74 -10.00
CA LEU A 140 -10.26 16.24 -9.68
C LEU A 140 -9.22 16.68 -10.72
N LEU A 141 -9.59 16.63 -12.02
CA LEU A 141 -8.75 17.10 -13.11
C LEU A 141 -8.46 18.59 -12.97
N GLY A 142 -9.48 19.40 -12.77
CA GLY A 142 -9.34 20.85 -12.57
C GLY A 142 -8.47 21.19 -11.34
N ALA A 143 -8.61 20.43 -10.26
CA ALA A 143 -7.78 20.61 -9.07
C ALA A 143 -6.31 20.25 -9.33
N ALA A 144 -6.03 19.17 -10.07
CA ALA A 144 -4.66 18.77 -10.43
C ALA A 144 -3.99 19.83 -11.32
N VAL A 145 -4.71 20.33 -12.36
CA VAL A 145 -4.21 21.39 -13.25
C VAL A 145 -3.91 22.67 -12.47
N ARG A 146 -4.82 23.10 -11.58
CA ARG A 146 -4.58 24.29 -10.74
C ARG A 146 -3.33 24.14 -9.86
N ARG A 147 -3.13 22.96 -9.24
CA ARG A 147 -1.92 22.67 -8.47
C ARG A 147 -0.66 22.72 -9.35
N GLY A 148 -0.74 22.12 -10.55
CA GLY A 148 0.34 22.14 -11.52
C GLY A 148 0.75 23.54 -11.94
N LEU A 149 -0.22 24.38 -12.29
CA LEU A 149 0.02 25.77 -12.66
C LEU A 149 0.59 26.59 -11.49
N ALA A 150 0.12 26.34 -10.27
CA ALA A 150 0.65 27.02 -9.08
C ALA A 150 2.09 26.64 -8.78
N SER A 151 2.50 25.39 -9.04
CA SER A 151 3.86 24.91 -8.76
C SER A 151 4.87 25.23 -9.89
N SER A 152 4.44 25.10 -11.14
CA SER A 152 5.30 25.24 -12.33
C SER A 152 5.19 26.61 -13.01
N GLY A 153 4.23 27.42 -12.58
CA GLY A 153 3.96 28.75 -13.11
C GLY A 153 3.29 28.74 -14.49
N LEU A 154 2.94 29.94 -14.95
CA LEU A 154 2.24 30.16 -16.21
C LEU A 154 3.12 29.92 -17.46
N GLY A 155 4.41 29.63 -17.28
CA GLY A 155 5.33 29.31 -18.36
C GLY A 155 5.02 28.02 -19.13
N LEU A 156 4.22 27.12 -18.51
CA LEU A 156 3.72 25.90 -19.16
C LEU A 156 2.68 26.15 -20.25
N LEU A 157 2.01 27.30 -20.21
CA LEU A 157 0.97 27.62 -21.19
C LEU A 157 1.60 28.16 -22.48
N SER A 158 1.11 27.68 -23.62
CA SER A 158 1.45 28.26 -24.92
C SER A 158 0.72 29.60 -25.06
N TRP A 159 1.48 30.70 -24.92
CA TRP A 159 0.93 32.04 -25.03
C TRP A 159 1.00 32.52 -26.48
N PRO A 160 -0.11 33.01 -27.06
CA PRO A 160 -0.05 33.76 -28.31
C PRO A 160 0.84 34.99 -28.15
N ALA A 161 1.43 35.46 -29.27
CA ALA A 161 2.38 36.58 -29.25
C ALA A 161 1.80 37.84 -28.56
N GLU A 162 0.51 38.14 -28.78
CA GLU A 162 -0.18 39.24 -28.14
C GLU A 162 -0.32 39.10 -26.63
N ALA A 163 -0.62 37.89 -26.15
CA ALA A 163 -0.73 37.62 -24.72
C ALA A 163 0.67 37.61 -24.03
N THR A 164 1.70 37.19 -24.75
CA THR A 164 3.10 37.30 -24.29
C THR A 164 3.52 38.75 -24.12
N ALA A 165 3.19 39.60 -25.07
CA ALA A 165 3.46 41.05 -25.02
C ALA A 165 2.71 41.75 -23.85
N LEU A 166 1.47 41.34 -23.59
CA LEU A 166 0.70 41.84 -22.45
C LEU A 166 1.32 41.43 -21.12
N ARG A 167 1.71 40.14 -20.97
CA ARG A 167 2.37 39.63 -19.77
C ARG A 167 3.67 40.35 -19.47
N GLN A 168 4.52 40.62 -20.47
CA GLN A 168 5.76 41.38 -20.33
C GLN A 168 5.54 42.80 -19.84
N ARG A 169 4.37 43.42 -20.12
CA ARG A 169 4.00 44.76 -19.62
C ARG A 169 3.51 44.74 -18.16
N LEU A 170 3.02 43.60 -17.68
CA LEU A 170 2.51 43.45 -16.31
C LEU A 170 3.60 43.00 -15.33
N ASP A 171 4.69 42.43 -15.82
CA ASP A 171 5.85 42.02 -15.04
C ASP A 171 6.83 43.19 -14.74
N PHE A 172 6.45 44.45 -15.01
CA PHE A 172 7.21 45.68 -14.72
C PHE A 172 6.72 46.38 -13.46
#